data_b02b1d37a15caa1375205399f10e5b94
#
_entry.id   b02b1d37a15caa1375205399f10e5b94
#
_cell.length_a   1.000
_cell.length_b   1.000
_cell.length_c   1.000
_cell.angle_alpha   90.00
_cell.angle_beta   90.00
_cell.angle_gamma   90.00
#
_symmetry.space_group_name_H-M   'P 1'
#
loop_
_entity.id
_entity.type
_entity.pdbx_description
1 polymer ?
#
loop_
_entity_poly.entity_id
_entity_poly.type
_entity_poly.pdbx_seq_one_letter_code
_entity_poly.pdbx_strand_id
1 'polypeptide(L)'
;MRLATWNVNSIRARVVRTVEFAVRENIDVLAMQEIKCKPEQFPYEAFEEAGYHVEAHGLNQWNGVAIASREPITEVEYAFPDMPGFLKGHEGPDAPQEARALGATIDGVKVWSLYVPNGRGLDDPHFAYKLHWLEALRAYTQSTLAAHPELPLALVGDFNIAPTDADNGDPTVVEGVTTHVSPEERAAFQSLLDAGLTDTVRPLVPTGYTYWDYKQLRFPRNEGLRIDFILGSAAFADGVVGASIHRDERKGEIPSDHVPVVVDLDLGGEDDDDRPMIF
;
A
#
# COMPACT_ATOMS: atom_id res chain seq x y z
N MET A 1 1.14 16.15 6.80
CA MET A 1 0.52 14.80 6.93
C MET A 1 1.62 13.74 6.90
N ARG A 2 1.55 12.75 7.81
CA ARG A 2 2.47 11.59 7.83
C ARG A 2 1.70 10.33 7.43
N LEU A 3 1.98 9.81 6.23
CA LEU A 3 1.29 8.68 5.63
C LEU A 3 2.16 7.41 5.72
N ALA A 4 1.59 6.33 6.23
CA ALA A 4 2.22 5.02 6.27
C ALA A 4 1.43 3.97 5.48
N THR A 5 2.15 2.99 4.93
CA THR A 5 1.56 1.74 4.45
C THR A 5 2.21 0.55 5.13
N TRP A 6 1.41 -0.45 5.48
CA TRP A 6 1.89 -1.67 6.14
C TRP A 6 1.00 -2.88 5.82
N ASN A 7 1.56 -3.89 5.18
CA ASN A 7 0.93 -5.20 5.17
C ASN A 7 1.09 -5.83 6.57
N VAL A 8 0.01 -5.87 7.32
CA VAL A 8 0.01 -6.30 8.72
C VAL A 8 -0.10 -7.82 8.91
N ASN A 9 -0.33 -8.55 7.81
CA ASN A 9 -0.46 -10.02 7.82
C ASN A 9 -1.34 -10.54 8.99
N SER A 10 -2.58 -10.11 9.02
CA SER A 10 -3.61 -10.26 10.08
C SER A 10 -3.59 -9.19 11.17
N ILE A 11 -4.51 -8.25 11.06
CA ILE A 11 -4.69 -7.17 12.04
C ILE A 11 -5.06 -7.71 13.42
N ARG A 12 -5.89 -8.75 13.51
CA ARG A 12 -6.29 -9.33 14.78
C ARG A 12 -5.14 -9.92 15.58
N ALA A 13 -4.11 -10.41 14.89
CA ALA A 13 -2.90 -10.94 15.54
C ALA A 13 -1.93 -9.83 15.95
N ARG A 14 -2.04 -8.64 15.38
CA ARG A 14 -1.03 -7.57 15.47
C ARG A 14 -1.61 -6.21 15.84
N VAL A 15 -2.86 -6.15 16.34
CA VAL A 15 -3.53 -4.87 16.64
C VAL A 15 -2.70 -4.00 17.58
N VAL A 16 -2.21 -4.54 18.68
CA VAL A 16 -1.42 -3.80 19.69
C VAL A 16 -0.20 -3.17 19.03
N ARG A 17 0.59 -3.98 18.33
CA ARG A 17 1.80 -3.53 17.62
C ARG A 17 1.49 -2.46 16.57
N THR A 18 0.39 -2.64 15.82
CA THR A 18 0.00 -1.73 14.74
C THR A 18 -0.40 -0.37 15.30
N VAL A 19 -1.20 -0.35 16.36
CA VAL A 19 -1.62 0.89 17.03
C VAL A 19 -0.44 1.56 17.74
N GLU A 20 0.39 0.79 18.46
CA GLU A 20 1.61 1.32 19.10
C GLU A 20 2.57 1.96 18.10
N PHE A 21 2.76 1.34 16.94
CA PHE A 21 3.55 1.92 15.83
C PHE A 21 2.93 3.23 15.36
N ALA A 22 1.63 3.27 15.06
CA ALA A 22 0.96 4.44 14.54
C ALA A 22 1.04 5.62 15.53
N VAL A 23 0.88 5.36 16.83
CA VAL A 23 0.99 6.39 17.88
C VAL A 23 2.43 6.84 18.07
N ARG A 24 3.38 5.91 18.20
CA ARG A 24 4.79 6.21 18.45
C ARG A 24 5.42 7.02 17.32
N GLU A 25 5.10 6.69 16.08
CA GLU A 25 5.62 7.37 14.90
C GLU A 25 4.78 8.58 14.47
N ASN A 26 3.73 8.94 15.25
CA ASN A 26 2.81 10.03 14.92
C ASN A 26 2.23 9.92 13.50
N ILE A 27 1.77 8.73 13.13
CA ILE A 27 1.16 8.50 11.82
C ILE A 27 -0.21 9.18 11.78
N ASP A 28 -0.46 10.00 10.76
CA ASP A 28 -1.77 10.62 10.53
C ASP A 28 -2.69 9.68 9.74
N VAL A 29 -2.13 8.99 8.73
CA VAL A 29 -2.86 8.03 7.88
C VAL A 29 -2.08 6.73 7.79
N LEU A 30 -2.71 5.61 8.15
CA LEU A 30 -2.15 4.26 8.04
C LEU A 30 -2.99 3.42 7.09
N ALA A 31 -2.44 3.10 5.93
CA ALA A 31 -3.01 2.15 4.97
C ALA A 31 -2.52 0.73 5.29
N MET A 32 -3.45 -0.19 5.54
CA MET A 32 -3.15 -1.57 5.94
C MET A 32 -3.57 -2.57 4.88
N GLN A 33 -2.76 -3.61 4.68
CA GLN A 33 -3.05 -4.72 3.79
C GLN A 33 -3.03 -6.04 4.57
N GLU A 34 -3.65 -7.07 4.01
CA GLU A 34 -3.83 -8.38 4.63
C GLU A 34 -4.43 -8.31 6.05
N ILE A 35 -5.49 -7.52 6.22
CA ILE A 35 -6.18 -7.46 7.52
C ILE A 35 -6.79 -8.80 7.93
N LYS A 36 -7.08 -9.68 6.97
CA LYS A 36 -7.51 -11.09 7.13
C LYS A 36 -8.72 -11.25 8.07
N CYS A 37 -9.67 -10.33 7.96
CA CYS A 37 -10.93 -10.38 8.69
C CYS A 37 -12.03 -9.64 7.93
N LYS A 38 -13.27 -9.94 8.28
CA LYS A 38 -14.42 -9.13 7.85
C LYS A 38 -14.48 -7.83 8.66
N PRO A 39 -15.21 -6.80 8.19
CA PRO A 39 -15.36 -5.55 8.93
C PRO A 39 -15.84 -5.75 10.37
N GLU A 40 -16.80 -6.66 10.61
CA GLU A 40 -17.34 -6.92 11.96
C GLU A 40 -16.32 -7.55 12.91
N GLN A 41 -15.20 -8.02 12.40
CA GLN A 41 -14.12 -8.66 13.17
C GLN A 41 -12.89 -7.75 13.32
N PHE A 42 -12.92 -6.59 12.67
CA PHE A 42 -11.83 -5.62 12.77
C PHE A 42 -11.80 -5.00 14.16
N PRO A 43 -10.63 -4.82 14.78
CA PRO A 43 -10.51 -4.30 16.15
C PRO A 43 -10.62 -2.78 16.21
N TYR A 44 -11.76 -2.20 15.83
CA TYR A 44 -12.00 -0.75 15.76
C TYR A 44 -11.68 -0.03 17.06
N GLU A 45 -12.14 -0.58 18.19
CA GLU A 45 -12.00 0.02 19.53
C GLU A 45 -10.56 0.44 19.83
N ALA A 46 -9.57 -0.40 19.50
CA ALA A 46 -8.16 -0.09 19.74
C ALA A 46 -7.64 1.11 18.93
N PHE A 47 -8.17 1.31 17.73
CA PHE A 47 -7.83 2.46 16.88
C PHE A 47 -8.57 3.71 17.32
N GLU A 48 -9.85 3.60 17.68
CA GLU A 48 -10.70 4.69 18.17
C GLU A 48 -10.15 5.26 19.49
N GLU A 49 -9.74 4.40 20.43
CA GLU A 49 -9.07 4.80 21.66
C GLU A 49 -7.76 5.55 21.42
N ALA A 50 -7.06 5.25 20.33
CA ALA A 50 -5.85 5.94 19.89
C ALA A 50 -6.12 7.21 19.05
N GLY A 51 -7.39 7.56 18.82
CA GLY A 51 -7.81 8.76 18.10
C GLY A 51 -7.84 8.61 16.58
N TYR A 52 -8.08 7.40 16.07
CA TYR A 52 -8.19 7.14 14.63
C TYR A 52 -9.64 6.80 14.24
N HIS A 53 -10.09 7.38 13.13
CA HIS A 53 -11.20 6.85 12.34
C HIS A 53 -10.70 5.69 11.49
N VAL A 54 -11.53 4.67 11.28
CA VAL A 54 -11.13 3.50 10.48
C VAL A 54 -12.20 3.13 9.47
N GLU A 55 -11.75 2.89 8.23
CA GLU A 55 -12.53 2.22 7.21
C GLU A 55 -11.85 0.90 6.85
N ALA A 56 -12.61 -0.19 6.81
CA ALA A 56 -12.09 -1.53 6.54
C ALA A 56 -12.92 -2.26 5.47
N HIS A 57 -12.22 -2.88 4.54
CA HIS A 57 -12.80 -3.73 3.51
C HIS A 57 -12.19 -5.13 3.57
N GLY A 58 -13.00 -6.13 3.91
CA GLY A 58 -12.57 -7.52 4.04
C GLY A 58 -13.73 -8.48 3.87
N LEU A 59 -13.50 -9.58 3.15
CA LEU A 59 -14.52 -10.58 2.85
C LEU A 59 -14.32 -11.89 3.62
N ASN A 60 -13.06 -12.18 3.96
CA ASN A 60 -12.67 -13.45 4.58
C ASN A 60 -11.27 -13.33 5.24
N GLN A 61 -10.64 -14.48 5.49
CA GLN A 61 -9.35 -14.61 6.18
C GLN A 61 -8.11 -14.50 5.26
N TRP A 62 -8.26 -14.21 3.95
CA TRP A 62 -7.15 -14.33 2.99
C TRP A 62 -6.58 -12.99 2.52
N ASN A 63 -7.39 -11.97 2.45
CA ASN A 63 -7.01 -10.64 1.99
C ASN A 63 -7.62 -9.56 2.90
N GLY A 64 -8.04 -8.45 2.35
CA GLY A 64 -8.60 -7.34 3.07
C GLY A 64 -7.62 -6.19 3.25
N VAL A 65 -8.17 -4.99 3.16
CA VAL A 65 -7.45 -3.72 3.27
C VAL A 65 -8.19 -2.79 4.23
N ALA A 66 -7.46 -1.86 4.85
CA ALA A 66 -8.07 -0.86 5.70
C ALA A 66 -7.27 0.45 5.65
N ILE A 67 -7.92 1.54 6.02
CA ILE A 67 -7.30 2.84 6.24
C ILE A 67 -7.72 3.32 7.63
N ALA A 68 -6.74 3.68 8.45
CA ALA A 68 -6.93 4.39 9.70
C ALA A 68 -6.42 5.82 9.57
N SER A 69 -7.17 6.82 10.02
CA SER A 69 -6.83 8.23 9.88
C SER A 69 -7.19 9.03 11.12
N ARG A 70 -6.36 10.00 11.49
CA ARG A 70 -6.67 11.00 12.52
C ARG A 70 -7.72 12.01 12.04
N GLU A 71 -7.71 12.30 10.74
CA GLU A 71 -8.68 13.17 10.08
C GLU A 71 -9.85 12.36 9.52
N PRO A 72 -11.02 12.99 9.28
CA PRO A 72 -12.19 12.31 8.71
C PRO A 72 -11.88 11.63 7.39
N ILE A 73 -12.38 10.40 7.23
CA ILE A 73 -12.28 9.62 6.00
C ILE A 73 -13.52 9.90 5.16
N THR A 74 -13.32 10.39 3.93
CA THR A 74 -14.41 10.76 3.02
C THR A 74 -14.24 10.08 1.65
N GLU A 75 -15.28 10.13 0.82
CA GLU A 75 -15.27 9.59 -0.55
C GLU A 75 -14.71 8.16 -0.63
N VAL A 76 -15.25 7.28 0.22
CA VAL A 76 -14.80 5.89 0.35
C VAL A 76 -15.20 5.07 -0.87
N GLU A 77 -14.24 4.33 -1.42
CA GLU A 77 -14.41 3.44 -2.57
C GLU A 77 -13.77 2.08 -2.25
N TYR A 78 -14.51 0.99 -2.47
CA TYR A 78 -14.05 -0.38 -2.19
C TYR A 78 -13.46 -1.10 -3.40
N ALA A 79 -13.47 -0.46 -4.56
CA ALA A 79 -12.85 -0.91 -5.80
C ALA A 79 -12.63 0.30 -6.71
N PHE A 80 -11.56 0.31 -7.48
CA PHE A 80 -11.42 1.23 -8.61
C PHE A 80 -12.18 0.70 -9.84
N PRO A 81 -12.53 1.57 -10.81
CA PRO A 81 -13.23 1.17 -12.02
C PRO A 81 -12.56 -0.01 -12.74
N ASP A 82 -13.37 -0.94 -13.23
CA ASP A 82 -12.94 -2.13 -13.97
C ASP A 82 -11.97 -3.06 -13.21
N MET A 83 -11.88 -2.92 -11.87
CA MET A 83 -11.08 -3.84 -11.05
C MET A 83 -11.59 -5.28 -11.25
N PRO A 84 -10.75 -6.20 -11.75
CA PRO A 84 -11.19 -7.57 -12.00
C PRO A 84 -11.35 -8.35 -10.69
N GLY A 85 -12.21 -9.37 -10.72
CA GLY A 85 -12.33 -10.37 -9.68
C GLY A 85 -11.53 -11.64 -9.99
N PHE A 86 -11.48 -12.55 -9.01
CA PHE A 86 -10.86 -13.86 -9.16
C PHE A 86 -11.58 -14.96 -8.38
N LEU A 87 -11.90 -16.03 -9.07
CA LEU A 87 -12.33 -17.29 -8.45
C LEU A 87 -11.75 -18.42 -9.28
N LYS A 88 -10.94 -19.28 -8.68
CA LYS A 88 -10.30 -20.41 -9.37
C LYS A 88 -11.36 -21.29 -10.05
N GLY A 89 -11.23 -21.51 -11.35
CA GLY A 89 -12.17 -22.25 -12.18
C GLY A 89 -13.36 -21.43 -12.69
N HIS A 90 -13.41 -20.14 -12.41
CA HIS A 90 -14.40 -19.16 -12.87
C HIS A 90 -13.70 -17.84 -13.20
N GLU A 91 -12.60 -17.94 -13.96
CA GLU A 91 -11.85 -16.79 -14.40
C GLU A 91 -12.61 -16.08 -15.52
N GLY A 92 -13.00 -14.82 -15.28
CA GLY A 92 -13.73 -14.03 -16.26
C GLY A 92 -14.29 -12.74 -15.66
N PRO A 93 -14.98 -11.92 -16.48
CA PRO A 93 -15.48 -10.61 -16.05
C PRO A 93 -16.50 -10.68 -14.90
N ASP A 94 -17.18 -11.83 -14.74
CA ASP A 94 -18.17 -12.06 -13.68
C ASP A 94 -17.58 -12.69 -12.41
N ALA A 95 -16.26 -12.87 -12.35
CA ALA A 95 -15.60 -13.39 -11.15
C ALA A 95 -15.79 -12.41 -9.97
N PRO A 96 -16.04 -12.90 -8.74
CA PRO A 96 -16.24 -12.04 -7.59
C PRO A 96 -14.99 -11.25 -7.29
N GLN A 97 -15.14 -9.95 -7.02
CA GLN A 97 -14.04 -9.09 -6.60
C GLN A 97 -13.55 -9.51 -5.22
N GLU A 98 -12.25 -9.51 -5.04
CA GLU A 98 -11.60 -9.69 -3.75
C GLU A 98 -11.40 -8.32 -3.07
N ALA A 99 -11.36 -8.30 -1.73
CA ALA A 99 -11.09 -7.09 -0.94
C ALA A 99 -9.59 -6.72 -1.00
N ARG A 100 -9.18 -6.08 -2.10
CA ARG A 100 -7.77 -5.75 -2.37
C ARG A 100 -7.51 -4.26 -2.58
N ALA A 101 -8.56 -3.46 -2.62
CA ALA A 101 -8.45 -2.01 -2.81
C ALA A 101 -9.44 -1.31 -1.89
N LEU A 102 -9.00 -0.20 -1.30
CA LEU A 102 -9.81 0.73 -0.53
C LEU A 102 -9.29 2.13 -0.80
N GLY A 103 -10.11 2.95 -1.45
CA GLY A 103 -9.83 4.35 -1.74
C GLY A 103 -10.56 5.27 -0.77
N ALA A 104 -9.93 6.36 -0.39
CA ALA A 104 -10.55 7.39 0.42
C ALA A 104 -9.89 8.75 0.18
N THR A 105 -10.60 9.84 0.50
CA THR A 105 -10.04 11.19 0.54
C THR A 105 -9.86 11.62 1.98
N ILE A 106 -8.66 12.05 2.34
CA ILE A 106 -8.28 12.47 3.68
C ILE A 106 -7.49 13.77 3.55
N ASP A 107 -8.02 14.85 4.13
CA ASP A 107 -7.39 16.18 4.10
C ASP A 107 -6.95 16.60 2.67
N GLY A 108 -7.83 16.38 1.69
CA GLY A 108 -7.61 16.69 0.28
C GLY A 108 -6.72 15.71 -0.49
N VAL A 109 -6.13 14.71 0.16
CA VAL A 109 -5.32 13.67 -0.48
C VAL A 109 -6.17 12.44 -0.80
N LYS A 110 -6.18 12.00 -2.05
CA LYS A 110 -6.77 10.71 -2.45
C LYS A 110 -5.79 9.59 -2.20
N VAL A 111 -6.10 8.71 -1.24
CA VAL A 111 -5.26 7.58 -0.84
C VAL A 111 -5.94 6.27 -1.22
N TRP A 112 -5.22 5.38 -1.87
CA TRP A 112 -5.62 3.99 -2.10
C TRP A 112 -4.75 3.04 -1.30
N SER A 113 -5.34 2.26 -0.37
CA SER A 113 -4.71 1.09 0.24
C SER A 113 -4.88 -0.10 -0.70
N LEU A 114 -3.77 -0.63 -1.21
CA LEU A 114 -3.75 -1.65 -2.25
C LEU A 114 -3.02 -2.93 -1.79
N TYR A 115 -3.66 -4.07 -2.03
CA TYR A 115 -3.06 -5.39 -1.90
C TYR A 115 -3.09 -6.10 -3.25
N VAL A 116 -2.07 -5.85 -4.07
CA VAL A 116 -1.94 -6.41 -5.42
C VAL A 116 -1.90 -7.94 -5.33
N PRO A 117 -2.59 -8.68 -6.21
CA PRO A 117 -2.52 -10.13 -6.23
C PRO A 117 -1.09 -10.66 -6.27
N ASN A 118 -0.78 -11.70 -5.48
CA ASN A 118 0.58 -12.25 -5.41
C ASN A 118 1.06 -12.87 -6.75
N GLY A 119 0.16 -13.52 -7.50
CA GLY A 119 0.50 -14.23 -8.73
C GLY A 119 0.71 -15.73 -8.54
N ARG A 120 1.15 -16.16 -7.37
CA ARG A 120 1.41 -17.55 -6.94
C ARG A 120 2.51 -18.27 -7.74
N GLY A 121 2.54 -18.16 -9.04
CA GLY A 121 3.52 -18.74 -9.95
C GLY A 121 3.22 -18.32 -11.38
N LEU A 122 4.22 -18.32 -12.26
CA LEU A 122 4.08 -17.79 -13.63
C LEU A 122 3.03 -18.56 -14.47
N ASP A 123 2.83 -19.85 -14.18
CA ASP A 123 1.85 -20.71 -14.87
C ASP A 123 0.49 -20.78 -14.12
N ASP A 124 0.32 -20.09 -12.99
CA ASP A 124 -0.94 -20.09 -12.25
C ASP A 124 -1.90 -19.05 -12.86
N PRO A 125 -3.21 -19.38 -13.02
CA PRO A 125 -4.22 -18.39 -13.46
C PRO A 125 -4.24 -17.11 -12.63
N HIS A 126 -3.82 -17.16 -11.38
CA HIS A 126 -3.69 -16.01 -10.51
C HIS A 126 -2.61 -15.00 -10.97
N PHE A 127 -1.63 -15.45 -11.79
CA PHE A 127 -0.65 -14.57 -12.41
C PHE A 127 -1.28 -13.68 -13.50
N ALA A 128 -2.08 -14.26 -14.38
CA ALA A 128 -2.84 -13.50 -15.37
C ALA A 128 -3.83 -12.52 -14.69
N TYR A 129 -4.50 -12.95 -13.62
CA TYR A 129 -5.33 -12.07 -12.81
C TYR A 129 -4.53 -10.89 -12.25
N LYS A 130 -3.33 -11.10 -11.72
CA LYS A 130 -2.44 -10.04 -11.24
C LYS A 130 -2.16 -8.99 -12.32
N LEU A 131 -1.79 -9.44 -13.53
CA LEU A 131 -1.49 -8.53 -14.64
C LEU A 131 -2.71 -7.75 -15.10
N HIS A 132 -3.89 -8.38 -15.19
CA HIS A 132 -5.14 -7.69 -15.50
C HIS A 132 -5.53 -6.67 -14.42
N TRP A 133 -5.32 -7.01 -13.15
CA TRP A 133 -5.58 -6.12 -12.02
C TRP A 133 -4.69 -4.86 -12.08
N LEU A 134 -3.40 -5.02 -12.38
CA LEU A 134 -2.46 -3.92 -12.57
C LEU A 134 -2.80 -3.06 -13.80
N GLU A 135 -3.24 -3.66 -14.89
CA GLU A 135 -3.67 -2.92 -16.08
C GLU A 135 -4.93 -2.08 -15.82
N ALA A 136 -5.91 -2.61 -15.09
CA ALA A 136 -7.08 -1.84 -14.68
C ALA A 136 -6.69 -0.68 -13.73
N LEU A 137 -5.77 -0.92 -12.79
CA LEU A 137 -5.23 0.13 -11.92
C LEU A 137 -4.49 1.21 -12.71
N ARG A 138 -3.70 0.82 -13.71
CA ARG A 138 -3.02 1.77 -14.63
C ARG A 138 -4.03 2.63 -15.38
N ALA A 139 -5.07 2.01 -15.94
CA ALA A 139 -6.11 2.72 -16.69
C ALA A 139 -6.87 3.71 -15.80
N TYR A 140 -7.23 3.30 -14.59
CA TYR A 140 -7.81 4.18 -13.57
C TYR A 140 -6.90 5.37 -13.28
N THR A 141 -5.63 5.12 -13.00
CA THR A 141 -4.64 6.17 -12.69
C THR A 141 -4.53 7.17 -13.82
N GLN A 142 -4.34 6.68 -15.05
CA GLN A 142 -4.18 7.53 -16.23
C GLN A 142 -5.42 8.39 -16.47
N SER A 143 -6.63 7.83 -16.37
CA SER A 143 -7.87 8.59 -16.57
C SER A 143 -8.10 9.61 -15.46
N THR A 144 -7.81 9.25 -14.22
CA THR A 144 -7.98 10.15 -13.06
C THR A 144 -7.03 11.34 -13.15
N LEU A 145 -5.74 11.12 -13.43
CA LEU A 145 -4.76 12.19 -13.54
C LEU A 145 -4.93 13.03 -14.80
N ALA A 146 -5.47 12.47 -15.89
CA ALA A 146 -5.85 13.25 -17.07
C ALA A 146 -7.05 14.19 -16.79
N ALA A 147 -8.00 13.74 -15.96
CA ALA A 147 -9.15 14.56 -15.57
C ALA A 147 -8.82 15.58 -14.46
N HIS A 148 -7.90 15.22 -13.57
CA HIS A 148 -7.54 16.00 -12.38
C HIS A 148 -6.02 16.03 -12.18
N PRO A 149 -5.28 16.80 -13.02
CA PRO A 149 -3.80 16.80 -12.98
C PRO A 149 -3.22 17.33 -11.65
N GLU A 150 -3.96 18.15 -10.92
CA GLU A 150 -3.54 18.71 -9.61
C GLU A 150 -3.97 17.84 -8.41
N LEU A 151 -4.59 16.68 -8.66
CA LEU A 151 -5.03 15.82 -7.56
C LEU A 151 -3.82 15.19 -6.84
N PRO A 152 -3.64 15.43 -5.54
CA PRO A 152 -2.68 14.67 -4.76
C PRO A 152 -3.19 13.22 -4.59
N LEU A 153 -2.76 12.33 -5.48
CA LEU A 153 -3.13 10.92 -5.51
C LEU A 153 -1.97 10.07 -4.98
N ALA A 154 -2.24 9.21 -4.02
CA ALA A 154 -1.30 8.22 -3.50
C ALA A 154 -1.84 6.80 -3.67
N LEU A 155 -1.14 5.97 -4.43
CA LEU A 155 -1.35 4.52 -4.49
C LEU A 155 -0.33 3.87 -3.56
N VAL A 156 -0.81 3.30 -2.44
CA VAL A 156 0.09 2.78 -1.41
C VAL A 156 -0.26 1.34 -1.05
N GLY A 157 0.73 0.54 -0.74
CA GLY A 157 0.48 -0.84 -0.31
C GLY A 157 1.52 -1.85 -0.77
N ASP A 158 1.12 -3.10 -0.67
CA ASP A 158 1.87 -4.26 -1.13
C ASP A 158 1.56 -4.51 -2.61
N PHE A 159 2.54 -4.19 -3.46
CA PHE A 159 2.43 -4.38 -4.91
C PHE A 159 2.84 -5.80 -5.36
N ASN A 160 3.42 -6.58 -4.44
CA ASN A 160 3.90 -7.92 -4.75
C ASN A 160 4.85 -7.98 -5.97
N ILE A 161 5.57 -6.88 -6.24
CA ILE A 161 6.56 -6.75 -7.34
C ILE A 161 7.84 -6.12 -6.80
N ALA A 162 8.99 -6.71 -7.12
CA ALA A 162 10.31 -6.11 -6.98
C ALA A 162 10.73 -5.56 -8.35
N PRO A 163 10.56 -4.25 -8.61
CA PRO A 163 10.65 -3.70 -9.97
C PRO A 163 12.07 -3.70 -10.54
N THR A 164 13.08 -3.74 -9.69
CA THR A 164 14.49 -3.77 -10.11
C THR A 164 15.27 -4.83 -9.35
N ASP A 165 16.47 -5.16 -9.81
CA ASP A 165 17.35 -6.11 -9.13
C ASP A 165 17.79 -5.60 -7.74
N ALA A 166 17.86 -4.28 -7.55
CA ALA A 166 18.14 -3.68 -6.24
C ALA A 166 17.01 -3.88 -5.23
N ASP A 167 15.80 -4.23 -5.68
CA ASP A 167 14.63 -4.51 -4.85
C ASP A 167 14.52 -5.99 -4.48
N ASN A 168 15.40 -6.84 -5.01
CA ASN A 168 15.42 -8.28 -4.75
C ASN A 168 16.75 -8.71 -4.12
N GLY A 169 16.73 -9.00 -2.82
CA GLY A 169 17.84 -9.62 -2.09
C GLY A 169 17.60 -11.08 -1.73
N ASP A 170 16.46 -11.66 -2.09
CA ASP A 170 16.16 -13.06 -1.85
C ASP A 170 16.68 -13.94 -3.00
N PRO A 171 17.69 -14.80 -2.75
CA PRO A 171 18.31 -15.62 -3.81
C PRO A 171 17.38 -16.71 -4.36
N THR A 172 16.20 -16.94 -3.75
CA THR A 172 15.21 -17.89 -4.25
C THR A 172 14.14 -17.24 -5.14
N VAL A 173 14.10 -15.90 -5.18
CA VAL A 173 13.24 -15.14 -6.08
C VAL A 173 14.04 -14.85 -7.36
N VAL A 174 13.70 -15.57 -8.43
CA VAL A 174 14.50 -15.63 -9.66
C VAL A 174 13.66 -15.20 -10.86
N GLU A 175 14.18 -14.28 -11.66
CA GLU A 175 13.54 -13.81 -12.88
C GLU A 175 13.25 -14.97 -13.84
N GLY A 176 12.04 -14.99 -14.41
CA GLY A 176 11.58 -16.04 -15.31
C GLY A 176 11.25 -17.39 -14.65
N VAL A 177 11.39 -17.48 -13.31
CA VAL A 177 11.09 -18.70 -12.54
C VAL A 177 10.03 -18.45 -11.48
N THR A 178 10.13 -17.34 -10.77
CA THR A 178 9.20 -17.00 -9.68
C THR A 178 8.45 -15.71 -9.98
N THR A 179 7.30 -15.51 -9.34
CA THR A 179 6.60 -14.24 -9.31
C THR A 179 7.41 -13.17 -8.55
N HIS A 180 7.00 -11.94 -8.59
CA HIS A 180 7.58 -10.69 -8.07
C HIS A 180 8.67 -10.06 -8.96
N VAL A 181 9.33 -10.78 -9.80
CA VAL A 181 10.50 -10.31 -10.60
C VAL A 181 10.39 -10.63 -12.07
N SER A 182 9.24 -11.14 -12.55
CA SER A 182 9.07 -11.45 -13.97
C SER A 182 9.13 -10.17 -14.83
N PRO A 183 9.56 -10.26 -16.09
CA PRO A 183 9.55 -9.13 -17.01
C PRO A 183 8.15 -8.49 -17.14
N GLU A 184 7.10 -9.30 -17.13
CA GLU A 184 5.69 -8.85 -17.23
C GLU A 184 5.28 -8.04 -16.00
N GLU A 185 5.63 -8.49 -14.80
CA GLU A 185 5.36 -7.76 -13.55
C GLU A 185 6.11 -6.44 -13.49
N ARG A 186 7.39 -6.44 -13.85
CA ARG A 186 8.22 -5.24 -13.91
C ARG A 186 7.70 -4.24 -14.96
N ALA A 187 7.26 -4.73 -16.11
CA ALA A 187 6.64 -3.88 -17.14
C ALA A 187 5.30 -3.30 -16.66
N ALA A 188 4.47 -4.09 -15.95
CA ALA A 188 3.22 -3.62 -15.37
C ALA A 188 3.48 -2.55 -14.30
N PHE A 189 4.48 -2.70 -13.45
CA PHE A 189 4.87 -1.68 -12.47
C PHE A 189 5.35 -0.40 -13.17
N GLN A 190 6.22 -0.53 -14.18
CA GLN A 190 6.70 0.61 -14.95
C GLN A 190 5.55 1.37 -15.62
N SER A 191 4.54 0.66 -16.11
CA SER A 191 3.36 1.29 -16.73
C SER A 191 2.54 2.14 -15.77
N LEU A 192 2.57 1.87 -14.47
CA LEU A 192 1.98 2.75 -13.44
C LEU A 192 2.78 4.04 -13.30
N LEU A 193 4.11 3.96 -13.35
CA LEU A 193 4.97 5.15 -13.33
C LEU A 193 4.75 5.99 -14.60
N ASP A 194 4.69 5.34 -15.76
CA ASP A 194 4.42 6.01 -17.04
C ASP A 194 3.01 6.65 -17.10
N ALA A 195 2.07 6.17 -16.30
CA ALA A 195 0.75 6.77 -16.15
C ALA A 195 0.72 8.07 -15.31
N GLY A 196 1.89 8.53 -14.82
CA GLY A 196 2.05 9.79 -14.10
C GLY A 196 2.33 9.64 -12.61
N LEU A 197 2.76 8.46 -12.16
CA LEU A 197 3.14 8.22 -10.77
C LEU A 197 4.67 8.23 -10.59
N THR A 198 5.09 8.51 -9.36
CA THR A 198 6.49 8.50 -8.93
C THR A 198 6.65 7.63 -7.69
N ASP A 199 7.68 6.80 -7.62
CA ASP A 199 8.10 6.15 -6.36
C ASP A 199 8.67 7.25 -5.44
N THR A 200 7.91 7.63 -4.43
CA THR A 200 8.25 8.76 -3.55
C THR A 200 9.26 8.40 -2.46
N VAL A 201 9.50 7.11 -2.27
CA VAL A 201 10.37 6.60 -1.18
C VAL A 201 11.81 6.40 -1.65
N ARG A 202 12.04 5.77 -2.78
CA ARG A 202 13.40 5.40 -3.25
C ARG A 202 14.37 6.57 -3.40
N PRO A 203 13.97 7.77 -3.86
CA PRO A 203 14.87 8.94 -3.91
C PRO A 203 15.40 9.37 -2.54
N LEU A 204 14.63 9.17 -1.47
CA LEU A 204 14.97 9.56 -0.10
C LEU A 204 15.56 8.40 0.72
N VAL A 205 15.18 7.15 0.40
CA VAL A 205 15.67 5.92 1.02
C VAL A 205 16.25 5.01 -0.06
N PRO A 206 17.51 5.22 -0.49
CA PRO A 206 18.09 4.55 -1.65
C PRO A 206 18.18 3.04 -1.53
N THR A 207 18.21 2.51 -0.31
CA THR A 207 18.35 1.07 -0.03
C THR A 207 17.34 0.62 1.03
N GLY A 208 17.10 -0.68 1.08
CA GLY A 208 16.22 -1.30 2.07
C GLY A 208 15.15 -2.17 1.42
N TYR A 209 14.75 -3.18 2.17
CA TYR A 209 13.65 -4.07 1.83
C TYR A 209 12.47 -3.82 2.75
N THR A 210 11.28 -4.29 2.34
CA THR A 210 10.04 -4.13 3.10
C THR A 210 9.44 -5.45 3.53
N TYR A 211 9.91 -6.57 2.94
CA TYR A 211 9.43 -7.92 3.16
C TYR A 211 10.57 -8.91 3.35
N TRP A 212 10.41 -9.89 4.29
CA TRP A 212 11.28 -11.05 4.46
C TRP A 212 10.45 -12.28 4.86
N ASP A 213 10.50 -13.35 4.07
CA ASP A 213 9.86 -14.61 4.42
C ASP A 213 10.28 -15.07 5.83
N TYR A 214 9.36 -15.67 6.57
CA TYR A 214 9.65 -16.22 7.90
C TYR A 214 10.64 -17.39 7.88
N LYS A 215 10.75 -18.06 6.74
CA LYS A 215 11.58 -19.26 6.57
C LYS A 215 13.05 -18.90 6.34
N GLN A 216 13.92 -19.90 6.56
CA GLN A 216 15.33 -19.90 6.17
C GLN A 216 16.16 -18.71 6.72
N LEU A 217 15.75 -18.10 7.84
CA LEU A 217 16.44 -16.97 8.46
C LEU A 217 16.64 -15.78 7.50
N ARG A 218 15.66 -15.50 6.61
CA ARG A 218 15.75 -14.44 5.60
C ARG A 218 16.00 -13.05 6.22
N PHE A 219 15.28 -12.72 7.29
CA PHE A 219 15.45 -11.44 7.95
C PHE A 219 16.85 -11.24 8.59
N PRO A 220 17.42 -12.17 9.38
CA PRO A 220 18.78 -12.05 9.88
C PRO A 220 19.84 -11.94 8.79
N ARG A 221 19.66 -12.61 7.66
CA ARG A 221 20.57 -12.55 6.50
C ARG A 221 20.35 -11.32 5.63
N ASN A 222 19.31 -10.55 5.90
CA ASN A 222 18.85 -9.45 5.07
C ASN A 222 18.55 -9.84 3.61
N GLU A 223 18.05 -11.05 3.42
CA GLU A 223 17.58 -11.59 2.15
C GLU A 223 16.09 -11.27 1.98
N GLY A 224 15.77 -10.05 1.58
CA GLY A 224 14.42 -9.52 1.51
C GLY A 224 14.04 -8.98 0.14
N LEU A 225 12.79 -8.53 0.02
CA LEU A 225 12.26 -7.85 -1.15
C LEU A 225 11.76 -6.45 -0.76
N ARG A 226 11.85 -5.49 -1.67
CA ARG A 226 11.08 -4.26 -1.57
C ARG A 226 9.87 -4.39 -2.50
N ILE A 227 8.72 -4.63 -1.91
CA ILE A 227 7.45 -4.87 -2.61
C ILE A 227 6.31 -4.00 -2.11
N ASP A 228 6.56 -3.20 -1.07
CA ASP A 228 5.62 -2.21 -0.54
C ASP A 228 6.07 -0.81 -0.99
N PHE A 229 5.13 -0.03 -1.51
CA PHE A 229 5.41 1.26 -2.14
C PHE A 229 4.40 2.34 -1.71
N ILE A 230 4.83 3.59 -1.86
CA ILE A 230 4.01 4.79 -1.88
C ILE A 230 4.28 5.47 -3.21
N LEU A 231 3.39 5.24 -4.18
CA LEU A 231 3.44 5.86 -5.50
C LEU A 231 2.55 7.09 -5.51
N GLY A 232 3.12 8.25 -5.83
CA GLY A 232 2.40 9.52 -5.82
C GLY A 232 2.24 10.14 -7.20
N SER A 233 1.11 10.82 -7.44
CA SER A 233 1.00 11.78 -8.55
C SER A 233 2.03 12.91 -8.41
N ALA A 234 2.23 13.73 -9.43
CA ALA A 234 3.15 14.87 -9.35
C ALA A 234 2.79 15.78 -8.16
N ALA A 235 1.52 16.15 -8.00
CA ALA A 235 1.06 17.00 -6.89
C ALA A 235 1.31 16.37 -5.51
N PHE A 236 1.21 15.05 -5.38
CA PHE A 236 1.57 14.36 -4.15
C PHE A 236 3.09 14.29 -3.95
N ALA A 237 3.84 13.90 -4.99
CA ALA A 237 5.28 13.70 -4.92
C ALA A 237 6.04 14.99 -4.62
N ASP A 238 5.59 16.13 -5.15
CA ASP A 238 6.18 17.45 -4.90
C ASP A 238 6.06 17.87 -3.43
N GLY A 239 5.04 17.38 -2.72
CA GLY A 239 4.87 17.63 -1.28
C GLY A 239 5.65 16.67 -0.38
N VAL A 240 6.30 15.63 -0.89
CA VAL A 240 7.02 14.67 -0.06
C VAL A 240 8.36 15.25 0.40
N VAL A 241 8.50 15.46 1.72
CA VAL A 241 9.69 16.06 2.35
C VAL A 241 10.53 15.06 3.14
N GLY A 242 10.02 13.85 3.39
CA GLY A 242 10.72 12.81 4.14
C GLY A 242 10.17 11.42 3.83
N ALA A 243 11.01 10.39 3.97
CA ALA A 243 10.60 8.99 3.86
C ALA A 243 11.40 8.08 4.78
N SER A 244 10.81 6.95 5.19
CA SER A 244 11.50 5.93 5.99
C SER A 244 10.92 4.53 5.77
N ILE A 245 11.77 3.51 6.00
CA ILE A 245 11.38 2.10 6.06
C ILE A 245 11.68 1.62 7.48
N HIS A 246 10.66 1.22 8.22
CA HIS A 246 10.77 0.86 9.64
C HIS A 246 11.15 -0.61 9.83
N ARG A 247 12.36 -0.97 9.39
CA ARG A 247 12.88 -2.35 9.41
C ARG A 247 12.77 -3.03 10.78
N ASP A 248 12.85 -2.26 11.86
CA ASP A 248 12.83 -2.81 13.22
C ASP A 248 11.46 -3.35 13.63
N GLU A 249 10.38 -3.00 12.91
CA GLU A 249 9.06 -3.62 13.07
C GLU A 249 9.04 -5.10 12.66
N ARG A 250 10.08 -5.61 12.01
CA ARG A 250 10.29 -7.05 11.75
C ARG A 250 10.85 -7.81 12.96
N LYS A 251 11.19 -7.11 14.06
CA LYS A 251 11.72 -7.68 15.32
C LYS A 251 10.60 -7.86 16.36
N GLY A 252 10.91 -8.58 17.44
CA GLY A 252 10.00 -8.80 18.57
C GLY A 252 9.04 -9.97 18.36
N GLU A 253 7.94 -9.98 19.12
CA GLU A 253 6.98 -11.09 19.13
C GLU A 253 5.97 -10.96 17.98
N ILE A 254 5.70 -12.06 17.31
CA ILE A 254 4.70 -12.20 16.23
C ILE A 254 4.73 -11.04 15.20
N PRO A 255 5.91 -10.65 14.66
CA PRO A 255 5.97 -9.56 13.71
C PRO A 255 5.28 -9.93 12.40
N SER A 256 4.85 -8.94 11.60
CA SER A 256 4.53 -9.17 10.19
C SER A 256 5.79 -9.57 9.43
N ASP A 257 5.66 -10.26 8.31
CA ASP A 257 6.75 -10.49 7.35
C ASP A 257 7.08 -9.22 6.55
N HIS A 258 6.19 -8.21 6.56
CA HIS A 258 6.42 -6.87 6.05
C HIS A 258 6.71 -5.88 7.18
N VAL A 259 7.29 -4.74 6.80
CA VAL A 259 7.52 -3.58 7.69
C VAL A 259 6.88 -2.32 7.11
N PRO A 260 6.54 -1.33 7.96
CA PRO A 260 5.94 -0.09 7.50
C PRO A 260 6.88 0.72 6.61
N VAL A 261 6.29 1.34 5.59
CA VAL A 261 6.90 2.38 4.76
C VAL A 261 6.16 3.68 5.03
N VAL A 262 6.88 4.76 5.27
CA VAL A 262 6.32 6.05 5.70
C VAL A 262 6.84 7.17 4.81
N VAL A 263 5.99 8.14 4.50
CA VAL A 263 6.39 9.44 3.95
C VAL A 263 5.84 10.58 4.80
N ASP A 264 6.59 11.66 4.86
CA ASP A 264 6.18 12.94 5.40
C ASP A 264 5.77 13.83 4.23
N LEU A 265 4.55 14.36 4.27
CA LEU A 265 3.93 15.15 3.23
C LEU A 265 3.63 16.56 3.72
N ASP A 266 4.14 17.55 3.01
CA ASP A 266 3.81 18.97 3.17
C ASP A 266 3.21 19.47 1.85
N LEU A 267 1.90 19.63 1.81
CA LEU A 267 1.18 20.13 0.62
C LEU A 267 1.00 21.65 0.63
N GLY A 268 1.65 22.37 1.56
CA GLY A 268 1.48 23.81 1.72
C GLY A 268 0.03 24.12 2.06
N GLY A 269 -0.37 24.05 3.32
CA GLY A 269 -1.62 24.64 3.77
C GLY A 269 -1.61 26.13 3.44
N GLU A 270 -2.78 26.70 3.07
CA GLU A 270 -2.90 28.15 3.01
C GLU A 270 -2.34 28.72 4.31
N ASP A 271 -1.21 29.39 4.24
CA ASP A 271 -0.70 30.16 5.36
C ASP A 271 -1.81 31.13 5.75
N ASP A 272 -2.41 30.91 6.91
CA ASP A 272 -3.42 31.76 7.54
C ASP A 272 -2.75 33.07 8.03
N ASP A 273 -1.95 33.69 7.14
CA ASP A 273 -1.17 34.90 7.36
C ASP A 273 -1.97 36.16 7.08
N ASP A 274 -3.29 36.02 6.87
CA ASP A 274 -4.23 37.14 6.74
C ASP A 274 -4.88 37.53 8.09
N ARG A 275 -4.17 37.35 9.22
CA ARG A 275 -4.55 38.02 10.46
C ARG A 275 -4.14 39.48 10.36
N PRO A 276 -5.10 40.43 10.30
CA PRO A 276 -4.74 41.83 10.34
C PRO A 276 -3.99 42.14 11.63
N MET A 277 -2.75 42.61 11.53
CA MET A 277 -2.04 43.14 12.67
C MET A 277 -2.84 44.35 13.20
N ILE A 278 -3.48 44.15 14.34
CA ILE A 278 -4.10 45.23 15.10
C ILE A 278 -2.94 45.93 15.83
N PHE A 279 -2.65 47.14 15.37
CA PHE A 279 -1.76 48.06 16.05
C PHE A 279 -2.48 48.79 17.19
#